data_69b1837f38cf4b939772c3d8fc4667f6
#
_entry.id   69b1837f38cf4b939772c3d8fc4667f6
#
_cell.length_a   1.000
_cell.length_b   1.000
_cell.length_c   1.000
_cell.angle_alpha   90.00
_cell.angle_beta   90.00
_cell.angle_gamma   90.00
#
_symmetry.space_group_name_H-M   'P 1'
#
loop_
_entity.id
_entity.type
_entity.pdbx_description
1 polymer ?
#
loop_
_entity_poly.entity_id
_entity_poly.type
_entity_poly.pdbx_seq_one_letter_code
_entity_poly.pdbx_strand_id
1 'polypeptide(L)'
;STEQSWADKRVGEVEAFNINFVSCDANCGIGAHAHDSDEAFVILTGRWSISFGEAGGQEIELEPYDLITVPPNIMHGVTNIADSESYLLAVQGAHRGATIAWSSMVVEQVRALGQEVEEIEYPG
;
A
#
# COMPACT_ATOMS: atom_id res chain seq x y z
N SER A 1 -9.39 1.97 -10.27
CA SER A 1 -9.73 1.90 -11.69
C SER A 1 -9.40 0.53 -12.24
N THR A 2 -10.12 0.10 -13.23
CA THR A 2 -9.88 -1.17 -13.89
C THR A 2 -9.04 -0.95 -15.14
N GLU A 3 -8.28 -1.97 -15.54
CA GLU A 3 -7.50 -1.94 -16.77
C GLU A 3 -8.37 -1.59 -17.99
N GLN A 4 -9.59 -2.02 -17.97
CA GLN A 4 -10.51 -1.82 -19.10
C GLN A 4 -10.73 -0.33 -19.41
N SER A 5 -10.73 0.53 -18.42
CA SER A 5 -10.92 1.96 -18.65
C SER A 5 -9.76 2.59 -19.43
N TRP A 6 -8.63 1.94 -19.47
CA TRP A 6 -7.45 2.46 -20.14
C TRP A 6 -7.46 2.21 -21.65
N ALA A 7 -8.18 1.20 -22.11
CA ALA A 7 -8.25 0.88 -23.53
C ALA A 7 -8.90 1.98 -24.36
N ASP A 8 -9.83 2.71 -23.77
CA ASP A 8 -10.63 3.72 -24.47
C ASP A 8 -10.22 5.16 -24.14
N LYS A 9 -9.16 5.34 -23.42
CA LYS A 9 -8.77 6.70 -23.00
C LYS A 9 -8.34 7.53 -24.18
N ARG A 10 -8.67 8.82 -24.10
CA ARG A 10 -8.40 9.76 -25.15
C ARG A 10 -7.11 10.55 -24.97
N VAL A 11 -6.50 10.42 -23.82
CA VAL A 11 -5.20 11.01 -23.53
C VAL A 11 -4.20 9.90 -23.22
N GLY A 12 -2.93 10.19 -23.39
CA GLY A 12 -1.87 9.22 -23.17
C GLY A 12 -1.76 8.80 -21.71
N GLU A 13 -1.06 7.71 -21.47
CA GLU A 13 -0.79 7.22 -20.14
C GLU A 13 0.18 8.14 -19.40
N VAL A 14 -0.04 8.26 -18.12
CA VAL A 14 0.90 8.90 -17.22
C VAL A 14 1.96 7.87 -16.83
N GLU A 15 3.22 8.17 -17.03
CA GLU A 15 4.31 7.22 -16.82
C GLU A 15 5.02 7.40 -15.47
N ALA A 16 4.96 8.60 -14.90
CA ALA A 16 5.72 8.92 -13.70
C ALA A 16 5.07 8.43 -12.41
N PHE A 17 3.79 8.11 -12.42
CA PHE A 17 3.09 7.67 -11.23
C PHE A 17 1.81 6.93 -11.60
N ASN A 18 1.21 6.24 -10.62
CA ASN A 18 -0.16 5.76 -10.72
C ASN A 18 -0.94 6.14 -9.46
N ILE A 19 -2.25 6.21 -9.59
CA ILE A 19 -3.16 6.58 -8.52
C ILE A 19 -4.25 5.53 -8.42
N ASN A 20 -4.50 5.05 -7.20
CA ASN A 20 -5.53 4.05 -6.95
C ASN A 20 -6.37 4.43 -5.74
N PHE A 21 -7.68 4.23 -5.85
CA PHE A 21 -8.53 4.20 -4.67
C PHE A 21 -8.42 2.82 -4.04
N VAL A 22 -8.21 2.80 -2.74
CA VAL A 22 -8.10 1.56 -1.98
C VAL A 22 -9.22 1.56 -0.96
N SER A 23 -9.97 0.49 -0.90
CA SER A 23 -10.98 0.29 0.13
C SER A 23 -10.72 -1.01 0.87
N CYS A 24 -11.13 -1.03 2.13
CA CYS A 24 -10.92 -2.19 2.97
C CYS A 24 -11.91 -2.15 4.12
N ASP A 25 -12.38 -3.34 4.51
CA ASP A 25 -13.28 -3.48 5.65
C ASP A 25 -12.58 -3.16 6.97
N ALA A 26 -13.35 -3.08 8.04
CA ALA A 26 -12.81 -2.86 9.37
C ALA A 26 -11.70 -3.88 9.69
N ASN A 27 -10.61 -3.39 10.25
CA ASN A 27 -9.45 -4.18 10.67
C ASN A 27 -8.69 -4.87 9.51
N CYS A 28 -9.03 -4.55 8.30
CA CYS A 28 -8.36 -5.05 7.11
C CYS A 28 -7.25 -4.09 6.68
N GLY A 29 -6.26 -4.60 6.02
CA GLY A 29 -5.18 -3.77 5.54
C GLY A 29 -4.13 -4.56 4.79
N ILE A 30 -3.00 -3.93 4.57
CA ILE A 30 -1.85 -4.53 3.91
C ILE A 30 -0.74 -4.63 4.95
N GLY A 31 -0.22 -5.85 5.13
CA GLY A 31 0.89 -6.10 6.04
C GLY A 31 2.18 -5.41 5.61
N ALA A 32 3.17 -5.43 6.47
CA ALA A 32 4.43 -4.71 6.25
C ALA A 32 5.11 -5.15 4.96
N HIS A 33 5.38 -4.19 4.11
CA HIS A 33 6.01 -4.36 2.81
C HIS A 33 6.75 -3.08 2.44
N ALA A 34 7.54 -3.15 1.39
CA ALA A 34 8.24 -1.99 0.86
C ALA A 34 8.20 -2.01 -0.67
N HIS A 35 8.32 -0.84 -1.26
CA HIS A 35 8.41 -0.66 -2.70
C HIS A 35 9.74 -0.01 -3.06
N ASP A 36 10.15 -0.13 -4.30
CA ASP A 36 11.34 0.51 -4.82
C ASP A 36 11.08 1.91 -5.41
N SER A 37 9.90 2.45 -5.15
CA SER A 37 9.49 3.78 -5.59
C SER A 37 8.83 4.54 -4.47
N ASP A 38 8.65 5.85 -4.67
CA ASP A 38 7.91 6.68 -3.73
C ASP A 38 6.44 6.29 -3.67
N GLU A 39 5.85 6.44 -2.50
CA GLU A 39 4.42 6.22 -2.31
C GLU A 39 3.84 7.33 -1.43
N ALA A 40 2.58 7.65 -1.64
CA ALA A 40 1.83 8.56 -0.78
C ALA A 40 0.45 7.98 -0.52
N PHE A 41 -0.05 8.20 0.69
CA PHE A 41 -1.42 7.86 1.06
C PHE A 41 -2.17 9.11 1.47
N VAL A 42 -3.37 9.25 0.97
CA VAL A 42 -4.29 10.32 1.38
C VAL A 42 -5.54 9.65 1.93
N ILE A 43 -5.87 9.93 3.17
CA ILE A 43 -7.05 9.34 3.80
C ILE A 43 -8.30 10.06 3.30
N LEU A 44 -9.26 9.31 2.81
CA LEU A 44 -10.53 9.86 2.32
C LEU A 44 -11.64 9.69 3.34
N THR A 45 -11.80 8.48 3.88
CA THR A 45 -12.79 8.20 4.91
C THR A 45 -12.20 7.30 5.97
N GLY A 46 -12.81 7.30 7.14
CA GLY A 46 -12.44 6.42 8.24
C GLY A 46 -11.21 6.88 8.99
N ARG A 47 -10.55 5.92 9.59
CA ARG A 47 -9.34 6.13 10.37
C ARG A 47 -8.38 5.01 10.06
N TRP A 48 -7.13 5.35 9.82
CA TRP A 48 -6.13 4.40 9.37
C TRP A 48 -4.88 4.47 10.23
N SER A 49 -4.26 3.31 10.43
CA SER A 49 -2.97 3.21 11.07
C SER A 49 -1.93 2.88 10.01
N ILE A 50 -0.84 3.63 10.00
CA ILE A 50 0.34 3.32 9.17
C ILE A 50 1.43 2.87 10.13
N SER A 51 1.97 1.69 9.89
CA SER A 51 3.08 1.16 10.66
C SER A 51 4.37 1.21 9.86
N PHE A 52 5.48 1.38 10.54
CA PHE A 52 6.80 1.43 9.93
C PHE A 52 7.73 0.42 10.59
N GLY A 53 8.68 -0.08 9.81
CA GLY A 53 9.66 -1.04 10.24
C GLY A 53 9.23 -2.48 9.99
N GLU A 54 10.19 -3.40 10.06
CA GLU A 54 10.00 -4.82 9.73
C GLU A 54 8.89 -5.45 10.58
N ALA A 55 8.85 -5.11 11.85
CA ALA A 55 7.89 -5.65 12.80
C ALA A 55 6.75 -4.69 13.13
N GLY A 56 6.63 -3.58 12.41
CA GLY A 56 5.59 -2.58 12.68
C GLY A 56 5.76 -1.86 14.01
N GLY A 57 7.02 -1.58 14.40
CA GLY A 57 7.32 -1.03 15.71
C GLY A 57 6.92 0.43 15.94
N GLN A 58 6.63 1.17 14.87
CA GLN A 58 6.15 2.55 14.97
C GLN A 58 4.84 2.68 14.22
N GLU A 59 3.86 3.32 14.82
CA GLU A 59 2.55 3.51 14.21
C GLU A 59 2.14 4.97 14.29
N ILE A 60 1.46 5.44 13.25
CA ILE A 60 0.83 6.75 13.18
C ILE A 60 -0.62 6.54 12.78
N GLU A 61 -1.53 7.21 13.45
CA GLU A 61 -2.93 7.20 13.07
C GLU A 61 -3.25 8.41 12.20
N LEU A 62 -4.00 8.18 11.13
CA LEU A 62 -4.39 9.20 10.16
C LEU A 62 -5.91 9.28 10.05
N GLU A 63 -6.39 10.50 9.88
CA GLU A 63 -7.81 10.84 9.72
C GLU A 63 -8.05 11.39 8.32
N PRO A 64 -9.33 11.57 7.90
CA PRO A 64 -9.63 12.12 6.59
C PRO A 64 -8.87 13.42 6.29
N TYR A 65 -8.34 13.47 5.10
CA TYR A 65 -7.51 14.55 4.56
C TYR A 65 -6.08 14.60 5.10
N ASP A 66 -5.72 13.70 6.00
CA ASP A 66 -4.32 13.51 6.33
C ASP A 66 -3.59 12.84 5.16
N LEU A 67 -2.34 13.18 5.04
CA LEU A 67 -1.45 12.69 3.98
C LEU A 67 -0.14 12.20 4.58
N ILE A 68 0.37 11.09 4.10
CA ILE A 68 1.70 10.62 4.45
C ILE A 68 2.44 10.17 3.18
N THR A 69 3.73 10.45 3.13
CA THR A 69 4.59 9.97 2.05
C THR A 69 5.56 8.93 2.59
N VAL A 70 5.83 7.92 1.79
CA VAL A 70 6.71 6.81 2.13
C VAL A 70 7.82 6.75 1.09
N PRO A 71 9.07 7.04 1.46
CA PRO A 71 10.20 6.93 0.54
C PRO A 71 10.43 5.49 0.07
N PRO A 72 11.19 5.30 -1.01
CA PRO A 72 11.53 3.96 -1.47
C PRO A 72 12.22 3.13 -0.38
N ASN A 73 11.93 1.84 -0.38
CA ASN A 73 12.57 0.83 0.47
C ASN A 73 12.29 0.99 1.98
N ILE A 74 11.27 1.76 2.34
CA ILE A 74 10.84 1.85 3.73
C ILE A 74 9.72 0.83 3.97
N MET A 75 9.96 -0.08 4.89
CA MET A 75 8.97 -1.09 5.27
C MET A 75 7.79 -0.43 5.98
N HIS A 76 6.59 -0.67 5.50
CA HIS A 76 5.38 -0.07 6.06
C HIS A 76 4.17 -0.96 5.87
N GLY A 77 3.19 -0.79 6.74
CA GLY A 77 1.89 -1.45 6.67
C GLY A 77 0.77 -0.45 6.84
N VAL A 78 -0.40 -0.78 6.34
CA VAL A 78 -1.58 0.10 6.36
C VAL A 78 -2.77 -0.71 6.85
N THR A 79 -3.47 -0.22 7.84
CA THR A 79 -4.63 -0.92 8.42
C THR A 79 -5.79 0.05 8.61
N ASN A 80 -6.98 -0.36 8.19
CA ASN A 80 -8.22 0.34 8.50
C ASN A 80 -8.60 0.05 9.95
N ILE A 81 -8.49 1.06 10.81
CA ILE A 81 -8.84 0.94 12.23
C ILE A 81 -10.21 1.54 12.57
N ALA A 82 -10.98 1.92 11.55
CA ALA A 82 -12.38 2.27 11.73
C ALA A 82 -13.24 1.00 11.89
N ASP A 83 -14.49 1.18 12.26
CA ASP A 83 -15.42 0.08 12.46
C ASP A 83 -16.25 -0.27 11.20
N SER A 84 -15.92 0.32 10.07
CA SER A 84 -16.61 0.11 8.81
C SER A 84 -15.65 0.22 7.64
N GLU A 85 -16.12 -0.15 6.46
CA GLU A 85 -15.34 0.02 5.23
C GLU A 85 -14.89 1.48 5.08
N SER A 86 -13.65 1.67 4.73
CA SER A 86 -13.02 2.99 4.59
C SER A 86 -12.17 3.06 3.34
N TYR A 87 -11.90 4.28 2.88
CA TYR A 87 -11.19 4.54 1.63
C TYR A 87 -9.96 5.40 1.86
N LEU A 88 -8.92 5.08 1.11
CA LEU A 88 -7.77 5.96 0.96
C LEU A 88 -7.37 6.04 -0.50
N LEU A 89 -6.58 7.05 -0.83
CA LEU A 89 -5.98 7.22 -2.13
C LEU A 89 -4.52 6.84 -2.01
N ALA A 90 -4.06 5.94 -2.86
CA ALA A 90 -2.64 5.55 -2.92
C ALA A 90 -2.04 6.08 -4.21
N VAL A 91 -0.92 6.76 -4.10
CA VAL A 91 -0.16 7.28 -5.24
C VAL A 91 1.22 6.63 -5.20
N GLN A 92 1.59 5.98 -6.31
CA GLN A 92 2.91 5.37 -6.42
C GLN A 92 3.71 6.05 -7.52
N GLY A 93 5.00 6.22 -7.28
CA GLY A 93 5.92 6.83 -8.21
C GLY A 93 6.36 5.94 -9.36
N ALA A 94 5.53 4.96 -9.74
CA ALA A 94 5.79 4.09 -10.86
C ALA A 94 4.50 3.88 -11.65
N HIS A 95 4.63 3.80 -12.94
CA HIS A 95 3.47 3.68 -13.84
C HIS A 95 2.71 2.38 -13.62
N ARG A 96 3.41 1.28 -13.52
CA ARG A 96 2.80 -0.04 -13.35
C ARG A 96 3.58 -0.83 -12.33
N GLY A 97 2.97 -1.03 -11.20
CA GLY A 97 3.45 -2.00 -10.26
C GLY A 97 4.90 -1.82 -9.89
N ALA A 98 5.16 -0.89 -9.01
CA ALA A 98 6.40 -0.94 -8.26
C ALA A 98 6.58 -2.37 -7.73
N THR A 99 7.80 -2.85 -7.68
CA THR A 99 8.06 -4.12 -7.04
C THR A 99 7.66 -4.04 -5.57
N ILE A 100 7.25 -5.16 -5.01
CA ILE A 100 6.83 -5.23 -3.63
C ILE A 100 7.65 -6.29 -2.90
N ALA A 101 8.20 -5.93 -1.75
CA ALA A 101 8.88 -6.85 -0.86
C ALA A 101 8.13 -6.89 0.46
N TRP A 102 7.76 -8.09 0.87
CA TRP A 102 7.04 -8.30 2.12
C TRP A 102 8.01 -8.49 3.27
N SER A 103 7.61 -8.07 4.47
CA SER A 103 8.41 -8.34 5.66
C SER A 103 8.50 -9.85 5.91
N SER A 104 9.57 -10.27 6.56
CA SER A 104 9.74 -11.70 6.90
C SER A 104 8.61 -12.19 7.81
N MET A 105 8.09 -11.34 8.68
CA MET A 105 6.96 -11.68 9.54
C MET A 105 5.71 -11.99 8.72
N VAL A 106 5.39 -11.18 7.71
CA VAL A 106 4.24 -11.40 6.84
C VAL A 106 4.41 -12.69 6.05
N VAL A 107 5.60 -12.93 5.51
CA VAL A 107 5.88 -14.16 4.76
C VAL A 107 5.67 -15.39 5.65
N GLU A 108 6.14 -15.37 6.89
CA GLU A 108 5.93 -16.48 7.81
C GLU A 108 4.44 -16.70 8.13
N GLN A 109 3.69 -15.63 8.35
CA GLN A 109 2.25 -15.73 8.62
C GLN A 109 1.51 -16.37 7.45
N VAL A 110 1.83 -15.99 6.23
CA VAL A 110 1.19 -16.54 5.03
C VAL A 110 1.59 -18.00 4.85
N ARG A 111 2.85 -18.35 5.07
CA ARG A 111 3.33 -19.73 4.99
C ARG A 111 2.66 -20.62 6.03
N ALA A 112 2.45 -20.10 7.23
CA ALA A 112 1.76 -20.82 8.29
C ALA A 112 0.32 -21.16 7.93
N LEU A 113 -0.29 -20.42 7.01
CA LEU A 113 -1.63 -20.68 6.47
C LEU A 113 -1.60 -21.61 5.26
N GLY A 114 -0.43 -22.17 4.90
CA GLY A 114 -0.29 -23.09 3.78
C GLY A 114 -0.24 -22.42 2.41
N GLN A 115 0.05 -21.13 2.36
CA GLN A 115 0.17 -20.39 1.13
C GLN A 115 1.63 -20.07 0.83
N GLU A 116 1.92 -19.86 -0.45
CA GLU A 116 3.24 -19.46 -0.89
C GLU A 116 3.27 -17.95 -1.13
N VAL A 117 4.41 -17.34 -0.82
CA VAL A 117 4.65 -15.92 -1.06
C VAL A 117 5.94 -15.81 -1.87
N GLU A 118 5.86 -15.05 -2.97
CA GLU A 118 7.04 -14.72 -3.74
C GLU A 118 7.81 -13.63 -3.03
N GLU A 119 9.07 -13.90 -2.71
CA GLU A 119 9.96 -12.93 -2.11
C GLU A 119 10.73 -12.18 -3.18
N ILE A 120 10.70 -10.86 -3.10
CA ILE A 120 11.43 -9.99 -4.01
C ILE A 120 12.48 -9.25 -3.22
N GLU A 121 13.74 -9.37 -3.65
CA GLU A 121 14.84 -8.61 -3.06
C GLU A 121 14.99 -7.29 -3.81
N TYR A 122 15.07 -6.20 -3.06
CA TYR A 122 15.36 -4.91 -3.65
C TYR A 122 16.85 -4.77 -3.91
N PRO A 123 17.23 -4.19 -5.04
CA PRO A 123 18.62 -3.88 -5.28
C PRO A 123 19.07 -2.84 -4.25
N GLY A 124 20.00 -3.22 -3.49
CA GLY A 124 20.79 -2.57 -2.51
C GLY A 124 20.50 -1.33 -1.83
#